data_45d637bf10e61af1f492cc8beeed41d2
#
_entry.id   45d637bf10e61af1f492cc8beeed41d2
#
_cell.length_a   1.000
_cell.length_b   1.000
_cell.length_c   1.000
_cell.angle_alpha   90.00
_cell.angle_beta   90.00
_cell.angle_gamma   90.00
#
_symmetry.space_group_name_H-M   'P 1'
#
loop_
_entity.id
_entity.type
_entity.pdbx_description
1 polymer ?
#
loop_
_entity_poly.entity_id
_entity_poly.type
_entity_poly.pdbx_seq_one_letter_code
_entity_poly.pdbx_strand_id
1 'polypeptide(L)'
;YTLFVSGTASIIGQATIGIDDIVKQTEVTLENIRKLTDEKRIKHLTGNSQADAGKLILMRAYIKYQKNFEQVEAICNERFPGIPIIYCESDVCRDNLLVEIEAEYSRNIK
;
A
#
# COMPACT_ATOMS: atom_id res chain seq x y z
N TYR A 1 -17.52 4.35 -7.52
CA TYR A 1 -16.25 4.69 -8.10
C TYR A 1 -15.12 3.82 -7.54
N THR A 2 -13.99 3.81 -8.21
CA THR A 2 -12.80 3.08 -7.79
C THR A 2 -11.69 4.06 -7.48
N LEU A 3 -11.04 3.86 -6.33
CA LEU A 3 -9.84 4.60 -5.96
C LEU A 3 -8.62 3.71 -6.14
N PHE A 4 -7.69 4.16 -6.98
CA PHE A 4 -6.39 3.49 -7.13
C PHE A 4 -5.34 4.17 -6.28
N VAL A 5 -4.64 3.40 -5.46
CA VAL A 5 -3.43 3.84 -4.78
C VAL A 5 -2.28 3.23 -5.57
N SER A 6 -1.60 4.05 -6.37
CA SER A 6 -0.48 3.61 -7.19
C SER A 6 0.74 3.29 -6.32
N GLY A 7 1.81 2.81 -6.95
CA GLY A 7 2.99 2.30 -6.27
C GLY A 7 3.44 3.11 -5.06
N THR A 8 3.19 2.57 -3.88
CA THR A 8 3.50 3.19 -2.58
C THR A 8 4.64 2.41 -1.93
N ALA A 9 5.57 3.12 -1.32
CA ALA A 9 6.77 2.53 -0.76
C ALA A 9 7.11 3.14 0.60
N SER A 10 8.18 2.64 1.23
CA SER A 10 8.65 3.08 2.53
C SER A 10 9.46 4.38 2.41
N ILE A 11 8.76 5.45 2.04
CA ILE A 11 9.36 6.77 1.86
C ILE A 11 8.55 7.77 2.68
N ILE A 12 9.26 8.59 3.46
CA ILE A 12 8.68 9.73 4.15
C ILE A 12 9.45 10.97 3.68
N GLY A 13 8.73 11.92 3.05
CA GLY A 13 9.39 13.00 2.34
C GLY A 13 10.23 12.46 1.19
N GLN A 14 11.56 12.66 1.22
CA GLN A 14 12.48 12.14 0.22
C GLN A 14 13.34 10.98 0.75
N ALA A 15 13.16 10.60 2.00
CA ALA A 15 14.01 9.60 2.65
C ALA A 15 13.35 8.21 2.62
N THR A 16 14.14 7.20 2.24
CA THR A 16 13.74 5.79 2.40
C THR A 16 13.88 5.42 3.87
N ILE A 17 12.81 4.85 4.43
CA ILE A 17 12.77 4.44 5.84
C ILE A 17 12.94 2.92 5.92
N GLY A 18 13.78 2.46 6.85
CA GLY A 18 14.01 1.03 7.07
C GLY A 18 14.94 0.40 6.02
N ILE A 19 16.05 1.08 5.69
CA ILE A 19 17.03 0.53 4.75
C ILE A 19 17.47 -0.86 5.20
N ASP A 20 17.44 -1.83 4.26
CA ASP A 20 17.75 -3.24 4.48
C ASP A 20 16.82 -3.97 5.48
N ASP A 21 15.67 -3.38 5.81
CA ASP A 21 14.70 -3.96 6.75
C ASP A 21 13.34 -4.15 6.08
N ILE A 22 13.08 -5.37 5.61
CA ILE A 22 11.83 -5.68 4.88
C ILE A 22 10.59 -5.52 5.76
N VAL A 23 10.67 -5.88 7.03
CA VAL A 23 9.54 -5.74 7.96
C VAL A 23 9.19 -4.26 8.15
N LYS A 24 10.20 -3.45 8.43
CA LYS A 24 9.99 -2.00 8.61
C LYS A 24 9.48 -1.36 7.33
N GLN A 25 10.06 -1.70 6.19
CA GLN A 25 9.61 -1.14 4.91
C GLN A 25 8.16 -1.52 4.60
N THR A 26 7.78 -2.76 4.85
CA THR A 26 6.40 -3.19 4.62
C THR A 26 5.44 -2.43 5.53
N GLU A 27 5.75 -2.31 6.82
CA GLU A 27 4.90 -1.58 7.77
C GLU A 27 4.75 -0.11 7.41
N VAL A 28 5.84 0.57 7.03
CA VAL A 28 5.79 1.98 6.63
C VAL A 28 5.02 2.15 5.33
N THR A 29 5.18 1.24 4.37
CA THR A 29 4.42 1.24 3.13
C THR A 29 2.92 1.16 3.40
N LEU A 30 2.49 0.24 4.26
CA LEU A 30 1.08 0.09 4.62
C LEU A 30 0.55 1.32 5.36
N GLU A 31 1.36 1.91 6.23
CA GLU A 31 1.00 3.15 6.92
C GLU A 31 0.85 4.32 5.94
N ASN A 32 1.71 4.39 4.93
CA ASN A 32 1.60 5.41 3.89
C ASN A 32 0.32 5.25 3.08
N ILE A 33 -0.08 4.01 2.77
CA ILE A 33 -1.36 3.74 2.11
C ILE A 33 -2.52 4.20 2.99
N ARG A 34 -2.46 3.91 4.30
CA ARG A 34 -3.48 4.35 5.25
C ARG A 34 -3.63 5.88 5.23
N LYS A 35 -2.53 6.60 5.21
CA LYS A 35 -2.55 8.07 5.15
C LYS A 35 -3.16 8.58 3.84
N LEU A 36 -2.83 7.95 2.72
CA LEU A 36 -3.37 8.34 1.41
C LEU A 36 -4.88 8.10 1.30
N THR A 37 -5.39 7.11 2.02
CA THR A 37 -6.80 6.72 1.99
C THR A 37 -7.60 7.27 3.16
N ASP A 38 -6.99 8.11 3.99
CA ASP A 38 -7.68 8.75 5.11
C ASP A 38 -8.90 9.53 4.63
N GLU A 39 -10.01 9.37 5.33
CA GLU A 39 -11.29 9.95 4.96
C GLU A 39 -11.24 11.48 4.81
N LYS A 40 -10.56 12.15 5.73
CA LYS A 40 -10.42 13.62 5.67
C LYS A 40 -9.65 14.04 4.42
N ARG A 41 -8.60 13.30 4.07
CA ARG A 41 -7.82 13.59 2.87
C ARG A 41 -8.65 13.40 1.61
N ILE A 42 -9.42 12.31 1.52
CA ILE A 42 -10.29 12.05 0.36
C ILE A 42 -11.35 13.14 0.21
N LYS A 43 -11.98 13.55 1.29
CA LYS A 43 -12.97 14.65 1.28
C LYS A 43 -12.34 15.95 0.81
N HIS A 44 -11.13 16.25 1.30
CA HIS A 44 -10.43 17.47 0.90
C HIS A 44 -10.08 17.47 -0.59
N LEU A 45 -9.52 16.36 -1.10
CA LEU A 45 -9.09 16.25 -2.49
C LEU A 45 -10.26 16.27 -3.48
N THR A 46 -11.40 15.69 -3.12
CA THR A 46 -12.56 15.60 -4.01
C THR A 46 -13.52 16.78 -3.86
N GLY A 47 -13.41 17.55 -2.78
CA GLY A 47 -14.39 18.58 -2.45
C GLY A 47 -15.76 18.03 -2.08
N ASN A 48 -15.87 16.74 -1.81
CA ASN A 48 -17.13 16.06 -1.51
C ASN A 48 -17.12 15.57 -0.07
N SER A 49 -18.01 16.11 0.77
CA SER A 49 -18.09 15.77 2.20
C SER A 49 -18.57 14.34 2.48
N GLN A 50 -19.08 13.64 1.46
CA GLN A 50 -19.52 12.25 1.56
C GLN A 50 -18.48 11.26 1.02
N ALA A 51 -17.37 11.76 0.49
CA ALA A 51 -16.35 10.90 -0.11
C ALA A 51 -15.50 10.20 0.94
N ASP A 52 -15.15 8.94 0.67
CA ASP A 52 -14.16 8.16 1.41
C ASP A 52 -13.48 7.19 0.43
N ALA A 53 -12.51 6.41 0.90
CA ALA A 53 -11.81 5.44 0.05
C ALA A 53 -12.71 4.26 -0.34
N GLY A 54 -13.75 3.99 0.42
CA GLY A 54 -14.58 2.81 0.23
C GLY A 54 -13.93 1.55 0.81
N LYS A 55 -14.22 0.41 0.17
CA LYS A 55 -13.74 -0.90 0.62
C LYS A 55 -12.49 -1.31 -0.16
N LEU A 56 -11.47 -1.76 0.55
CA LEU A 56 -10.29 -2.35 -0.08
C LEU A 56 -10.68 -3.67 -0.76
N ILE A 57 -10.41 -3.80 -2.05
CA ILE A 57 -10.82 -4.96 -2.84
C ILE A 57 -9.66 -5.78 -3.38
N LEU A 58 -8.49 -5.19 -3.56
CA LEU A 58 -7.32 -5.86 -4.14
C LEU A 58 -6.05 -5.11 -3.78
N MET A 59 -4.98 -5.85 -3.52
CA MET A 59 -3.63 -5.29 -3.38
C MET A 59 -2.67 -6.02 -4.30
N ARG A 60 -1.63 -5.33 -4.75
CA ARG A 60 -0.51 -5.91 -5.47
C ARG A 60 0.78 -5.50 -4.76
N ALA A 61 1.57 -6.47 -4.35
CA ALA A 61 2.84 -6.24 -3.68
C ALA A 61 3.98 -6.63 -4.62
N TYR A 62 4.82 -5.67 -4.95
CA TYR A 62 6.01 -5.87 -5.76
C TYR A 62 7.20 -5.96 -4.83
N ILE A 63 7.87 -7.11 -4.82
CA ILE A 63 8.91 -7.44 -3.86
C ILE A 63 10.22 -7.66 -4.61
N LYS A 64 11.27 -6.96 -4.19
CA LYS A 64 12.54 -6.98 -4.90
C LYS A 64 13.23 -8.34 -4.84
N TYR A 65 13.18 -9.00 -3.70
CA TYR A 65 13.83 -10.30 -3.51
C TYR A 65 12.86 -11.36 -3.05
N GLN A 66 12.87 -12.52 -3.70
CA GLN A 66 11.98 -13.63 -3.35
C GLN A 66 12.12 -14.07 -1.89
N LYS A 67 13.30 -13.97 -1.32
CA LYS A 67 13.55 -14.31 0.09
C LYS A 67 12.68 -13.53 1.08
N ASN A 68 12.12 -12.41 0.66
CA ASN A 68 11.30 -11.54 1.51
C ASN A 68 9.79 -11.78 1.36
N PHE A 69 9.35 -12.68 0.47
CA PHE A 69 7.92 -12.92 0.22
C PHE A 69 7.17 -13.35 1.47
N GLU A 70 7.72 -14.30 2.24
CA GLU A 70 7.04 -14.81 3.42
C GLU A 70 6.77 -13.72 4.46
N GLN A 71 7.74 -12.84 4.68
CA GLN A 71 7.61 -11.74 5.64
C GLN A 71 6.57 -10.73 5.20
N VAL A 72 6.59 -10.34 3.93
CA VAL A 72 5.60 -9.39 3.37
C VAL A 72 4.22 -10.01 3.42
N GLU A 73 4.08 -11.27 3.01
CA GLU A 73 2.80 -11.99 3.05
C GLU A 73 2.24 -12.06 4.46
N ALA A 74 3.06 -12.41 5.45
CA ALA A 74 2.62 -12.50 6.84
C ALA A 74 2.10 -11.17 7.36
N ILE A 75 2.80 -10.07 7.09
CA ILE A 75 2.38 -8.74 7.53
C ILE A 75 1.10 -8.30 6.84
N CYS A 76 1.02 -8.49 5.52
CA CYS A 76 -0.16 -8.10 4.76
C CYS A 76 -1.40 -8.91 5.16
N ASN A 77 -1.25 -10.21 5.38
CA ASN A 77 -2.37 -11.06 5.81
C ASN A 77 -2.85 -10.70 7.21
N GLU A 78 -1.95 -10.31 8.10
CA GLU A 78 -2.32 -9.86 9.44
C GLU A 78 -3.10 -8.54 9.40
N ARG A 79 -2.63 -7.59 8.57
CA ARG A 79 -3.24 -6.26 8.46
C ARG A 79 -4.53 -6.27 7.64
N PHE A 80 -4.62 -7.14 6.64
CA PHE A 80 -5.73 -7.16 5.68
C PHE A 80 -6.24 -8.59 5.47
N PRO A 81 -6.80 -9.23 6.53
CA PRO A 81 -7.28 -10.61 6.40
C PRO A 81 -8.42 -10.70 5.38
N GLY A 82 -8.36 -11.72 4.53
CA GLY A 82 -9.40 -11.98 3.53
C GLY A 82 -9.36 -11.12 2.27
N ILE A 83 -8.40 -10.20 2.16
CA ILE A 83 -8.24 -9.39 0.95
C ILE A 83 -7.37 -10.11 -0.06
N PRO A 84 -7.79 -10.21 -1.35
CA PRO A 84 -6.93 -10.77 -2.39
C PRO A 84 -5.67 -9.92 -2.56
N ILE A 85 -4.51 -10.57 -2.50
CA ILE A 85 -3.22 -9.90 -2.65
C ILE A 85 -2.39 -10.69 -3.65
N ILE A 86 -1.90 -10.01 -4.69
CA ILE A 86 -1.00 -10.59 -5.68
C ILE A 86 0.42 -10.20 -5.31
N TYR A 87 1.31 -11.19 -5.21
CA TYR A 87 2.72 -10.98 -4.88
C TYR A 87 3.57 -11.24 -6.11
N CYS A 88 4.42 -10.30 -6.48
CA CYS A 88 5.30 -10.41 -7.64
C CYS A 88 6.73 -10.04 -7.26
N GLU A 89 7.71 -10.77 -7.79
CA GLU A 89 9.11 -10.33 -7.75
C GLU A 89 9.29 -9.29 -8.85
N SER A 90 9.82 -8.12 -8.50
CA SER A 90 9.99 -7.02 -9.44
C SER A 90 11.03 -6.03 -8.94
N ASP A 91 11.70 -5.37 -9.88
CA ASP A 91 12.53 -4.22 -9.54
C ASP A 91 11.63 -3.07 -9.11
N VAL A 92 12.11 -2.32 -8.12
CA VAL A 92 11.44 -1.11 -7.62
C VAL A 92 12.29 0.12 -7.91
N CYS A 93 11.68 1.30 -7.88
CA CYS A 93 12.26 2.54 -8.38
C CYS A 93 13.59 2.96 -7.75
N ARG A 94 13.81 2.63 -6.48
CA ARG A 94 15.06 2.95 -5.78
C ARG A 94 15.80 1.69 -5.37
N ASP A 95 17.13 1.72 -5.42
CA ASP A 95 17.95 0.56 -5.07
C ASP A 95 17.75 0.07 -3.64
N ASN A 96 17.44 0.97 -2.71
CA ASN A 96 17.24 0.63 -1.30
C ASN A 96 15.78 0.34 -0.92
N LEU A 97 14.85 0.34 -1.88
CA LEU A 97 13.50 -0.12 -1.65
C LEU A 97 13.40 -1.63 -1.88
N LEU A 98 12.77 -2.32 -0.96
CA LEU A 98 12.58 -3.77 -1.00
C LEU A 98 11.16 -4.17 -1.36
N VAL A 99 10.20 -3.28 -1.23
CA VAL A 99 8.79 -3.54 -1.48
C VAL A 99 8.08 -2.27 -1.95
N GLU A 100 7.10 -2.46 -2.83
CA GLU A 100 6.21 -1.41 -3.31
C GLU A 100 4.82 -2.01 -3.41
N ILE A 101 3.80 -1.30 -2.95
CA ILE A 101 2.44 -1.84 -2.88
C ILE A 101 1.46 -0.91 -3.58
N GLU A 102 0.59 -1.51 -4.39
CA GLU A 102 -0.57 -0.84 -4.98
C GLU A 102 -1.83 -1.37 -4.34
N ALA A 103 -2.87 -0.53 -4.28
CA ALA A 103 -4.14 -0.93 -3.70
C ALA A 103 -5.31 -0.38 -4.52
N GLU A 104 -6.40 -1.14 -4.57
CA GLU A 104 -7.63 -0.71 -5.20
C GLU A 104 -8.76 -0.76 -4.18
N TYR A 105 -9.48 0.34 -4.09
CA TYR A 105 -10.67 0.49 -3.23
C TYR A 105 -11.87 0.75 -4.11
N SER A 106 -13.01 0.23 -3.72
CA SER A 106 -14.26 0.45 -4.44
C SER A 106 -15.34 0.94 -3.50
N ARG A 107 -16.13 1.89 -3.96
CA ARG A 107 -17.29 2.39 -3.25
C ARG A 107 -18.50 2.30 -4.14
N ASN A 108 -19.54 1.63 -3.64
CA ASN A 108 -20.83 1.62 -4.30
C ASN A 108 -21.55 2.92 -3.95
N ILE A 109 -21.90 3.69 -4.97
CA ILE A 109 -22.74 4.87 -4.83
C ILE A 109 -24.15 4.42 -5.13
N LYS A 110 -24.99 4.45 -4.12
CA LYS A 110 -26.41 4.18 -4.32
C LYS A 110 -27.19 5.49 -4.34
#